data_b1b77c0e458ed59cb3306c573d903c9c
#
_entry.id   b1b77c0e458ed59cb3306c573d903c9c
#
_cell.length_a   1.000
_cell.length_b   1.000
_cell.length_c   1.000
_cell.angle_alpha   90.00
_cell.angle_beta   90.00
_cell.angle_gamma   90.00
#
_symmetry.space_group_name_H-M   'P 1'
#
loop_
_entity.id
_entity.type
_entity.pdbx_description
1 polymer ?
#
loop_
_entity_poly.entity_id
_entity_poly.type
_entity_poly.pdbx_seq_one_letter_code
_entity_poly.pdbx_strand_id
1 'polypeptide(L)'
;MNPATLGNDGNMNDLLEAAGTVAGDVVALRRDLHAEPELGLENPRTQALVLDALDGLPLEVRTGTGLTSVVADLVGATDGPTVLLRADTDALPMTEDTDLEFRSTIDGRAHACGHDAHTAMLVGAARVLAARRNELQGRVRFMFQPGEEGFAGARLMIDEGVLDNVDRAFALHVSPNQRVGTASCRPGPLLAGDTSITVTVRGHGGHASTPHLATDPIPATAAIITALQTTVTREVDVFDPAVLTIAHVVAGTTSNVIPETALFEGTIRCISERTRTHIREAVARTILGVA
;
A
#
# COMPACT_ATOMS: atom_id res chain seq x y z
N MET A 1 12.55 8.50 29.46
CA MET A 1 11.97 9.78 28.98
C MET A 1 10.52 9.81 29.43
N ASN A 2 10.14 10.84 30.15
CA ASN A 2 8.81 11.04 30.71
C ASN A 2 7.78 11.09 29.57
N PRO A 3 6.64 10.37 29.58
CA PRO A 3 5.60 10.58 28.60
C PRO A 3 5.11 12.01 28.76
N ALA A 4 5.27 12.80 27.68
CA ALA A 4 4.67 14.12 27.62
C ALA A 4 3.18 13.96 27.89
N THR A 5 2.68 14.59 28.92
CA THR A 5 1.28 14.73 29.23
C THR A 5 0.61 15.34 28.00
N LEU A 6 -0.18 14.52 27.29
CA LEU A 6 -1.12 15.01 26.29
C LEU A 6 -2.06 15.98 27.02
N GLY A 7 -1.91 17.25 26.72
CA GLY A 7 -2.71 18.27 27.37
C GLY A 7 -4.18 18.14 26.96
N ASN A 8 -5.03 18.23 27.95
CA ASN A 8 -6.48 18.42 27.89
C ASN A 8 -7.30 17.20 27.46
N ASP A 9 -7.61 16.34 28.43
CA ASP A 9 -8.57 15.23 28.28
C ASP A 9 -9.96 15.71 27.78
N GLY A 10 -10.35 16.97 28.05
CA GLY A 10 -11.58 17.58 27.53
C GLY A 10 -11.62 17.66 26.00
N ASN A 11 -10.54 18.07 25.37
CA ASN A 11 -10.48 18.23 23.89
C ASN A 11 -10.52 16.87 23.15
N MET A 12 -10.01 15.80 23.74
CA MET A 12 -10.05 14.45 23.13
C MET A 12 -11.47 13.87 23.18
N ASN A 13 -12.20 14.05 24.31
CA ASN A 13 -13.58 13.58 24.43
C ASN A 13 -14.50 14.32 23.45
N ASP A 14 -14.31 15.62 23.28
CA ASP A 14 -15.07 16.45 22.32
C ASP A 14 -14.85 16.01 20.88
N LEU A 15 -13.60 15.62 20.52
CA LEU A 15 -13.29 15.10 19.18
C LEU A 15 -13.91 13.71 18.96
N LEU A 16 -13.91 12.86 19.97
CA LEU A 16 -14.54 11.54 19.91
C LEU A 16 -16.06 11.66 19.77
N GLU A 17 -16.70 12.57 20.51
CA GLU A 17 -18.11 12.88 20.37
C GLU A 17 -18.43 13.41 18.96
N ALA A 18 -17.65 14.37 18.46
CA ALA A 18 -17.80 14.90 17.11
C ALA A 18 -17.62 13.81 16.03
N ALA A 19 -16.65 12.90 16.20
CA ALA A 19 -16.49 11.74 15.33
C ALA A 19 -17.72 10.83 15.35
N GLY A 20 -18.34 10.65 16.51
CA GLY A 20 -19.59 9.90 16.68
C GLY A 20 -20.74 10.46 15.85
N THR A 21 -20.82 11.79 15.69
CA THR A 21 -21.90 12.44 14.89
C THR A 21 -21.81 12.14 13.39
N VAL A 22 -20.61 11.88 12.86
CA VAL A 22 -20.38 11.58 11.43
C VAL A 22 -20.22 10.08 11.15
N ALA A 23 -20.22 9.24 12.19
CA ALA A 23 -19.92 7.81 12.06
C ALA A 23 -20.87 7.08 11.11
N GLY A 24 -22.17 7.42 11.11
CA GLY A 24 -23.17 6.84 10.21
C GLY A 24 -22.83 7.07 8.73
N ASP A 25 -22.47 8.30 8.39
CA ASP A 25 -22.10 8.69 7.02
C ASP A 25 -20.77 8.04 6.59
N VAL A 26 -19.81 7.95 7.51
CA VAL A 26 -18.53 7.27 7.27
C VAL A 26 -18.74 5.79 6.98
N VAL A 27 -19.61 5.11 7.73
CA VAL A 27 -19.96 3.70 7.49
C VAL A 27 -20.69 3.53 6.16
N ALA A 28 -21.62 4.43 5.82
CA ALA A 28 -22.34 4.39 4.54
C ALA A 28 -21.37 4.57 3.37
N LEU A 29 -20.51 5.58 3.40
CA LEU A 29 -19.50 5.82 2.38
C LEU A 29 -18.54 4.62 2.23
N ARG A 30 -18.07 4.06 3.36
CA ARG A 30 -17.21 2.87 3.34
C ARG A 30 -17.86 1.71 2.62
N ARG A 31 -19.14 1.42 2.89
CA ARG A 31 -19.88 0.32 2.26
C ARG A 31 -20.11 0.55 0.77
N ASP A 32 -20.34 1.79 0.37
CA ASP A 32 -20.51 2.18 -1.02
C ASP A 32 -19.20 2.01 -1.81
N LEU A 33 -18.07 2.45 -1.26
CA LEU A 33 -16.73 2.22 -1.82
C LEU A 33 -16.42 0.72 -1.92
N HIS A 34 -16.73 -0.05 -0.87
CA HIS A 34 -16.46 -1.49 -0.80
C HIS A 34 -17.20 -2.28 -1.87
N ALA A 35 -18.44 -1.90 -2.18
CA ALA A 35 -19.29 -2.61 -3.15
C ALA A 35 -18.79 -2.49 -4.60
N GLU A 36 -18.06 -1.44 -4.94
CA GLU A 36 -17.57 -1.21 -6.31
C GLU A 36 -16.09 -0.80 -6.31
N PRO A 37 -15.18 -1.74 -5.99
CA PRO A 37 -13.75 -1.46 -5.87
C PRO A 37 -13.07 -1.18 -7.20
N GLU A 38 -12.15 -0.22 -7.21
CA GLU A 38 -11.35 0.18 -8.36
C GLU A 38 -9.87 -0.11 -8.12
N LEU A 39 -9.09 -0.37 -9.19
CA LEU A 39 -7.70 -0.82 -9.11
C LEU A 39 -6.72 0.25 -9.57
N GLY A 40 -5.56 0.28 -8.93
CA GLY A 40 -4.41 1.04 -9.40
C GLY A 40 -4.61 2.55 -9.36
N LEU A 41 -4.15 3.26 -10.38
CA LEU A 41 -4.10 4.72 -10.43
C LEU A 41 -5.42 5.38 -10.85
N GLU A 42 -6.30 4.62 -11.49
CA GLU A 42 -7.55 5.09 -12.09
C GLU A 42 -8.75 4.61 -11.27
N ASN A 43 -9.17 5.45 -10.29
CA ASN A 43 -10.31 5.20 -9.42
C ASN A 43 -11.37 6.32 -9.56
N PRO A 44 -11.96 6.53 -10.76
CA PRO A 44 -12.81 7.70 -11.03
C PRO A 44 -14.10 7.73 -10.21
N ARG A 45 -14.71 6.56 -9.91
CA ARG A 45 -15.89 6.48 -9.04
C ARG A 45 -15.53 6.85 -7.60
N THR A 46 -14.44 6.29 -7.08
CA THR A 46 -13.93 6.59 -5.73
C THR A 46 -13.60 8.08 -5.61
N GLN A 47 -12.93 8.66 -6.61
CA GLN A 47 -12.66 10.09 -6.68
C GLN A 47 -13.95 10.92 -6.63
N ALA A 48 -14.96 10.55 -7.41
CA ALA A 48 -16.25 11.25 -7.44
C ALA A 48 -16.98 11.19 -6.09
N LEU A 49 -17.01 10.03 -5.43
CA LEU A 49 -17.58 9.86 -4.09
C LEU A 49 -16.86 10.70 -3.02
N VAL A 50 -15.54 10.76 -3.09
CA VAL A 50 -14.74 11.61 -2.18
C VAL A 50 -15.08 13.09 -2.42
N LEU A 51 -15.11 13.55 -3.67
CA LEU A 51 -15.42 14.94 -4.02
C LEU A 51 -16.84 15.33 -3.55
N ASP A 52 -17.82 14.47 -3.78
CA ASP A 52 -19.20 14.65 -3.31
C ASP A 52 -19.28 14.71 -1.78
N ALA A 53 -18.58 13.81 -1.10
CA ALA A 53 -18.57 13.78 0.37
C ALA A 53 -17.86 14.97 1.02
N LEU A 54 -16.97 15.66 0.27
CA LEU A 54 -16.28 16.88 0.71
C LEU A 54 -16.98 18.18 0.27
N ASP A 55 -18.00 18.08 -0.59
CA ASP A 55 -18.71 19.26 -1.09
C ASP A 55 -19.35 20.08 0.03
N GLY A 56 -19.37 21.40 -0.14
CA GLY A 56 -19.87 22.33 0.87
C GLY A 56 -18.96 22.52 2.10
N LEU A 57 -17.86 21.80 2.24
CA LEU A 57 -16.86 22.05 3.29
C LEU A 57 -15.92 23.21 2.87
N PRO A 58 -15.37 23.98 3.83
CA PRO A 58 -14.48 25.10 3.56
C PRO A 58 -13.06 24.61 3.18
N LEU A 59 -12.94 23.84 2.12
CA LEU A 59 -11.73 23.19 1.64
C LEU A 59 -11.27 23.76 0.28
N GLU A 60 -9.96 23.88 0.11
CA GLU A 60 -9.32 24.13 -1.18
C GLU A 60 -9.04 22.78 -1.85
N VAL A 61 -9.90 22.32 -2.76
CA VAL A 61 -9.82 20.99 -3.36
C VAL A 61 -9.14 21.04 -4.73
N ARG A 62 -8.22 20.08 -4.98
CA ARG A 62 -7.62 19.84 -6.29
C ARG A 62 -7.54 18.35 -6.56
N THR A 63 -7.56 17.98 -7.83
CA THR A 63 -7.38 16.59 -8.31
C THR A 63 -6.04 16.44 -9.03
N GLY A 64 -5.53 15.22 -9.11
CA GLY A 64 -4.33 14.90 -9.88
C GLY A 64 -4.54 15.07 -11.38
N THR A 65 -3.43 15.20 -12.10
CA THR A 65 -3.42 15.33 -13.56
C THR A 65 -3.16 14.01 -14.29
N GLY A 66 -2.41 13.10 -13.66
CA GLY A 66 -2.06 11.80 -14.21
C GLY A 66 -2.62 10.60 -13.44
N LEU A 67 -3.45 10.85 -12.44
CA LEU A 67 -4.07 9.85 -11.57
C LEU A 67 -5.32 10.43 -10.91
N THR A 68 -6.23 9.57 -10.46
CA THR A 68 -7.49 10.00 -9.82
C THR A 68 -7.34 10.34 -8.33
N SER A 69 -6.29 11.09 -8.00
CA SER A 69 -6.08 11.55 -6.62
C SER A 69 -6.98 12.73 -6.26
N VAL A 70 -7.21 12.93 -4.96
CA VAL A 70 -7.82 14.15 -4.41
C VAL A 70 -6.92 14.70 -3.32
N VAL A 71 -6.67 16.00 -3.35
CA VAL A 71 -6.00 16.72 -2.28
C VAL A 71 -6.89 17.88 -1.85
N ALA A 72 -7.19 17.96 -0.57
CA ALA A 72 -8.06 18.98 0.00
C ALA A 72 -7.36 19.67 1.17
N ASP A 73 -7.23 20.97 1.13
CA ASP A 73 -6.57 21.77 2.16
C ASP A 73 -7.60 22.53 3.00
N LEU A 74 -7.58 22.30 4.32
CA LEU A 74 -8.32 23.07 5.32
C LEU A 74 -7.38 24.12 5.93
N VAL A 75 -7.63 25.38 5.67
CA VAL A 75 -6.87 26.48 6.26
C VAL A 75 -7.49 26.86 7.60
N GLY A 76 -6.72 26.81 8.68
CA GLY A 76 -7.14 27.19 10.03
C GLY A 76 -7.32 28.71 10.22
N ALA A 77 -7.60 29.12 11.45
CA ALA A 77 -7.85 30.51 11.81
C ALA A 77 -6.57 31.39 11.88
N THR A 78 -5.44 30.77 12.15
CA THR A 78 -4.15 31.45 12.32
C THR A 78 -3.05 30.70 11.59
N ASP A 79 -1.93 31.38 11.30
CA ASP A 79 -0.74 30.76 10.74
C ASP A 79 -0.19 29.67 11.66
N GLY A 80 0.38 28.65 11.04
CA GLY A 80 0.96 27.49 11.74
C GLY A 80 1.44 26.40 10.79
N PRO A 81 1.80 25.23 11.30
CA PRO A 81 2.31 24.13 10.49
C PRO A 81 1.25 23.54 9.57
N THR A 82 1.71 22.92 8.47
CA THR A 82 0.87 22.08 7.62
C THR A 82 1.02 20.63 8.03
N VAL A 83 -0.10 20.00 8.39
CA VAL A 83 -0.20 18.58 8.73
C VAL A 83 -0.93 17.86 7.61
N LEU A 84 -0.31 16.83 7.04
CA LEU A 84 -0.91 15.97 6.03
C LEU A 84 -1.52 14.73 6.68
N LEU A 85 -2.75 14.42 6.33
CA LEU A 85 -3.45 13.17 6.66
C LEU A 85 -3.69 12.39 5.36
N ARG A 86 -3.30 11.11 5.33
CA ARG A 86 -3.33 10.29 4.11
C ARG A 86 -4.26 9.09 4.25
N ALA A 87 -5.03 8.82 3.21
CA ALA A 87 -5.67 7.54 2.94
C ALA A 87 -5.34 7.09 1.52
N ASP A 88 -5.20 5.78 1.33
CA ASP A 88 -5.18 5.14 0.02
C ASP A 88 -6.60 4.81 -0.45
N THR A 89 -6.77 4.60 -1.78
CA THR A 89 -8.11 4.46 -2.37
C THR A 89 -8.29 3.24 -3.26
N ASP A 90 -7.20 2.62 -3.73
CA ASP A 90 -7.24 1.48 -4.64
C ASP A 90 -7.53 0.16 -3.94
N ALA A 91 -8.04 -0.80 -4.70
CA ALA A 91 -8.38 -2.15 -4.27
C ALA A 91 -7.40 -3.19 -4.85
N LEU A 92 -7.59 -4.45 -4.45
CA LEU A 92 -6.78 -5.59 -4.89
C LEU A 92 -7.47 -6.38 -6.01
N PRO A 93 -6.67 -6.95 -6.97
CA PRO A 93 -7.19 -7.79 -8.06
C PRO A 93 -7.48 -9.22 -7.57
N MET A 94 -8.50 -9.37 -6.75
CA MET A 94 -8.94 -10.67 -6.21
C MET A 94 -10.45 -10.69 -6.02
N THR A 95 -11.07 -11.85 -6.17
CA THR A 95 -12.51 -12.04 -5.92
C THR A 95 -12.75 -12.07 -4.41
N GLU A 96 -13.75 -11.33 -3.96
CA GLU A 96 -14.19 -11.35 -2.57
C GLU A 96 -15.05 -12.60 -2.29
N ASP A 97 -14.66 -13.36 -1.26
CA ASP A 97 -15.37 -14.55 -0.78
C ASP A 97 -15.93 -14.29 0.62
N THR A 98 -16.89 -13.36 0.69
CA THR A 98 -17.61 -13.02 1.93
C THR A 98 -19.14 -13.03 1.69
N ASP A 99 -19.90 -13.19 2.79
CA ASP A 99 -21.38 -13.11 2.78
C ASP A 99 -21.89 -11.71 3.19
N LEU A 100 -21.07 -10.66 3.07
CA LEU A 100 -21.46 -9.31 3.44
C LEU A 100 -22.50 -8.75 2.47
N GLU A 101 -23.51 -8.06 2.99
CA GLU A 101 -24.54 -7.39 2.18
C GLU A 101 -23.95 -6.35 1.22
N PHE A 102 -22.83 -5.73 1.60
CA PHE A 102 -22.10 -4.72 0.85
C PHE A 102 -20.81 -5.25 0.21
N ARG A 103 -20.69 -6.58 0.04
CA ARG A 103 -19.56 -7.19 -0.66
C ARG A 103 -19.38 -6.63 -2.06
N SER A 104 -18.19 -6.76 -2.61
CA SER A 104 -17.89 -6.35 -3.98
C SER A 104 -18.90 -6.95 -4.98
N THR A 105 -19.43 -6.10 -5.83
CA THR A 105 -20.28 -6.46 -6.98
C THR A 105 -19.46 -6.64 -8.26
N ILE A 106 -18.14 -6.36 -8.20
CA ILE A 106 -17.22 -6.42 -9.34
C ILE A 106 -16.36 -7.67 -9.19
N ASP A 107 -16.57 -8.65 -10.03
CA ASP A 107 -15.75 -9.87 -10.02
C ASP A 107 -14.27 -9.57 -10.25
N GLY A 108 -13.40 -10.25 -9.49
CA GLY A 108 -11.95 -10.07 -9.55
C GLY A 108 -11.44 -8.77 -8.93
N ARG A 109 -12.26 -8.05 -8.12
CA ARG A 109 -11.81 -6.86 -7.38
C ARG A 109 -12.38 -6.86 -5.97
N ALA A 110 -11.56 -6.55 -4.97
CA ALA A 110 -12.00 -6.45 -3.57
C ALA A 110 -11.14 -5.47 -2.75
N HIS A 111 -11.76 -4.75 -1.82
CA HIS A 111 -11.07 -3.94 -0.82
C HIS A 111 -10.56 -4.80 0.36
N ALA A 112 -9.75 -5.83 0.04
CA ALA A 112 -9.23 -6.75 1.06
C ALA A 112 -8.12 -6.14 1.95
N CYS A 113 -7.50 -5.03 1.51
CA CYS A 113 -6.54 -4.27 2.32
C CYS A 113 -7.20 -3.21 3.21
N GLY A 114 -8.49 -2.89 2.97
CA GLY A 114 -9.26 -1.95 3.81
C GLY A 114 -9.13 -0.47 3.42
N HIS A 115 -8.69 -0.17 2.20
CA HIS A 115 -8.55 1.21 1.72
C HIS A 115 -9.90 1.95 1.60
N ASP A 116 -11.00 1.24 1.43
CA ASP A 116 -12.36 1.76 1.57
C ASP A 116 -12.62 2.38 2.95
N ALA A 117 -12.16 1.71 4.02
CA ALA A 117 -12.25 2.24 5.38
C ALA A 117 -11.31 3.43 5.59
N HIS A 118 -10.08 3.38 5.05
CA HIS A 118 -9.13 4.49 5.15
C HIS A 118 -9.70 5.75 4.48
N THR A 119 -10.22 5.63 3.26
CA THR A 119 -10.86 6.71 2.51
C THR A 119 -12.04 7.30 3.28
N ALA A 120 -12.95 6.47 3.76
CA ALA A 120 -14.14 6.94 4.50
C ALA A 120 -13.75 7.61 5.84
N MET A 121 -12.77 7.06 6.56
CA MET A 121 -12.27 7.67 7.80
C MET A 121 -11.63 9.04 7.55
N LEU A 122 -10.89 9.21 6.43
CA LEU A 122 -10.28 10.49 6.09
C LEU A 122 -11.32 11.54 5.73
N VAL A 123 -12.39 11.16 5.02
CA VAL A 123 -13.56 12.04 4.80
C VAL A 123 -14.21 12.44 6.13
N GLY A 124 -14.40 11.48 7.05
CA GLY A 124 -14.92 11.76 8.39
C GLY A 124 -14.04 12.75 9.16
N ALA A 125 -12.72 12.59 9.10
CA ALA A 125 -11.76 13.50 9.72
C ALA A 125 -11.86 14.92 9.09
N ALA A 126 -12.02 15.02 7.77
CA ALA A 126 -12.19 16.29 7.08
C ALA A 126 -13.45 17.03 7.56
N ARG A 127 -14.58 16.33 7.72
CA ARG A 127 -15.84 16.90 8.23
C ARG A 127 -15.72 17.41 9.66
N VAL A 128 -15.15 16.59 10.56
CA VAL A 128 -14.94 16.95 11.97
C VAL A 128 -14.03 18.16 12.09
N LEU A 129 -12.90 18.18 11.37
CA LEU A 129 -11.93 19.28 11.45
C LEU A 129 -12.44 20.55 10.77
N ALA A 130 -13.21 20.44 9.67
CA ALA A 130 -13.84 21.57 9.01
C ALA A 130 -14.83 22.30 9.93
N ALA A 131 -15.64 21.56 10.70
CA ALA A 131 -16.54 22.12 11.69
C ALA A 131 -15.81 22.87 12.83
N ARG A 132 -14.56 22.52 13.08
CA ARG A 132 -13.68 23.13 14.11
C ARG A 132 -12.59 24.03 13.53
N ARG A 133 -12.73 24.46 12.28
CA ARG A 133 -11.73 25.27 11.56
C ARG A 133 -11.21 26.45 12.36
N ASN A 134 -12.06 27.12 13.10
CA ASN A 134 -11.70 28.29 13.89
C ASN A 134 -10.80 27.99 15.12
N GLU A 135 -10.67 26.73 15.49
CA GLU A 135 -9.79 26.26 16.57
C GLU A 135 -8.43 25.81 16.04
N LEU A 136 -8.27 25.67 14.72
CA LEU A 136 -7.07 25.17 14.08
C LEU A 136 -6.04 26.27 13.85
N GLN A 137 -4.78 25.93 14.08
CA GLN A 137 -3.60 26.70 13.69
C GLN A 137 -2.94 26.01 12.50
N GLY A 138 -2.57 26.80 11.47
CA GLY A 138 -1.93 26.27 10.27
C GLY A 138 -2.92 25.65 9.29
N ARG A 139 -2.53 24.53 8.71
CA ARG A 139 -3.26 23.87 7.62
C ARG A 139 -3.35 22.35 7.86
N VAL A 140 -4.48 21.75 7.53
CA VAL A 140 -4.61 20.30 7.39
C VAL A 140 -4.80 19.95 5.92
N ARG A 141 -3.91 19.15 5.38
CA ARG A 141 -3.97 18.60 4.03
C ARG A 141 -4.48 17.17 4.06
N PHE A 142 -5.61 16.92 3.44
CA PHE A 142 -6.17 15.59 3.24
C PHE A 142 -5.71 15.05 1.89
N MET A 143 -5.03 13.90 1.89
CA MET A 143 -4.48 13.25 0.71
C MET A 143 -5.19 11.91 0.48
N PHE A 144 -5.99 11.82 -0.59
CA PHE A 144 -6.59 10.58 -1.06
C PHE A 144 -5.75 10.04 -2.22
N GLN A 145 -5.06 8.94 -1.97
CA GLN A 145 -4.02 8.42 -2.84
C GLN A 145 -4.48 7.15 -3.56
N PRO A 146 -4.62 7.11 -4.89
CA PRO A 146 -4.75 5.88 -5.65
C PRO A 146 -3.39 5.19 -5.83
N GLY A 147 -3.40 3.89 -6.15
CA GLY A 147 -2.23 3.15 -6.58
C GLY A 147 -1.20 2.86 -5.49
N GLU A 148 -1.63 2.54 -4.26
CA GLU A 148 -0.74 2.05 -3.21
C GLU A 148 -0.24 0.65 -3.54
N GLU A 149 -1.10 -0.21 -4.08
CA GLU A 149 -0.87 -1.62 -4.37
C GLU A 149 0.03 -1.84 -5.61
N GLY A 150 1.28 -1.35 -5.50
CA GLY A 150 2.33 -1.58 -6.52
C GLY A 150 2.38 -0.59 -7.68
N PHE A 151 1.57 0.47 -7.69
CA PHE A 151 1.53 1.47 -8.78
C PHE A 151 2.28 2.77 -8.45
N ALA A 152 2.95 2.83 -7.30
CA ALA A 152 3.73 3.98 -6.85
C ALA A 152 2.94 5.31 -6.79
N GLY A 153 1.63 5.27 -6.50
CA GLY A 153 0.75 6.44 -6.49
C GLY A 153 1.22 7.56 -5.55
N ALA A 154 1.78 7.21 -4.38
CA ALA A 154 2.37 8.20 -3.48
C ALA A 154 3.51 9.00 -4.15
N ARG A 155 4.37 8.32 -4.93
CA ARG A 155 5.48 8.99 -5.64
C ARG A 155 4.95 9.96 -6.68
N LEU A 156 3.95 9.55 -7.46
CA LEU A 156 3.33 10.41 -8.46
C LEU A 156 2.70 11.66 -7.81
N MET A 157 2.00 11.50 -6.69
CA MET A 157 1.45 12.65 -5.96
C MET A 157 2.53 13.56 -5.35
N ILE A 158 3.68 13.00 -4.95
CA ILE A 158 4.84 13.79 -4.50
C ILE A 158 5.39 14.62 -5.66
N ASP A 159 5.51 14.02 -6.84
CA ASP A 159 5.97 14.71 -8.05
C ASP A 159 4.96 15.80 -8.49
N GLU A 160 3.66 15.68 -8.14
CA GLU A 160 2.62 16.73 -8.28
C GLU A 160 2.58 17.73 -7.10
N GLY A 161 3.55 17.69 -6.17
CA GLY A 161 3.72 18.67 -5.11
C GLY A 161 2.83 18.47 -3.87
N VAL A 162 2.32 17.25 -3.61
CA VAL A 162 1.48 17.01 -2.43
C VAL A 162 2.20 17.23 -1.10
N LEU A 163 3.54 17.14 -1.07
CA LEU A 163 4.37 17.39 0.11
C LEU A 163 4.88 18.84 0.22
N ASP A 164 4.56 19.72 -0.73
CA ASP A 164 5.02 21.10 -0.68
C ASP A 164 4.50 21.82 0.57
N ASN A 165 5.44 22.36 1.36
CA ASN A 165 5.19 23.02 2.64
C ASN A 165 4.46 22.13 3.69
N VAL A 166 4.64 20.83 3.64
CA VAL A 166 4.15 19.88 4.67
C VAL A 166 5.21 19.71 5.75
N ASP A 167 4.86 19.99 7.01
CA ASP A 167 5.76 19.85 8.16
C ASP A 167 5.68 18.44 8.77
N ARG A 168 4.50 17.82 8.73
CA ARG A 168 4.23 16.49 9.32
C ARG A 168 3.21 15.74 8.49
N ALA A 169 3.36 14.40 8.43
CA ALA A 169 2.40 13.53 7.76
C ALA A 169 1.98 12.38 8.68
N PHE A 170 0.71 12.00 8.62
CA PHE A 170 0.13 10.86 9.33
C PHE A 170 -0.70 10.03 8.38
N ALA A 171 -0.62 8.70 8.59
CA ALA A 171 -1.49 7.72 7.95
C ALA A 171 -1.89 6.66 8.98
N LEU A 172 -3.03 6.03 8.78
CA LEU A 172 -3.48 4.86 9.52
C LEU A 172 -3.58 3.68 8.56
N HIS A 173 -3.44 2.47 9.09
CA HIS A 173 -3.79 1.25 8.38
C HIS A 173 -4.65 0.37 9.27
N VAL A 174 -5.81 -0.08 8.79
CA VAL A 174 -6.64 -1.05 9.49
C VAL A 174 -5.93 -2.41 9.55
N SER A 175 -6.10 -3.14 10.64
CA SER A 175 -5.46 -4.44 10.81
C SER A 175 -6.45 -5.46 11.37
N PRO A 176 -6.70 -6.59 10.67
CA PRO A 176 -7.55 -7.65 11.18
C PRO A 176 -6.94 -8.39 12.38
N ASN A 177 -5.63 -8.24 12.60
CA ASN A 177 -4.90 -8.91 13.66
C ASN A 177 -4.89 -8.13 15.00
N GLN A 178 -5.54 -6.97 15.05
CA GLN A 178 -5.62 -6.15 16.25
C GLN A 178 -7.06 -6.12 16.79
N ARG A 179 -7.17 -6.03 18.13
CA ARG A 179 -8.46 -5.90 18.79
C ARG A 179 -9.13 -4.58 18.37
N VAL A 180 -10.42 -4.64 18.02
CA VAL A 180 -11.23 -3.45 17.74
C VAL A 180 -11.17 -2.45 18.91
N GLY A 181 -11.07 -1.16 18.60
CA GLY A 181 -10.93 -0.08 19.58
C GLY A 181 -9.50 0.13 20.08
N THR A 182 -8.51 -0.54 19.49
CA THR A 182 -7.09 -0.30 19.79
C THR A 182 -6.36 0.29 18.59
N ALA A 183 -5.36 1.13 18.87
CA ALA A 183 -4.41 1.62 17.87
C ALA A 183 -2.99 1.35 18.36
N SER A 184 -2.09 1.00 17.46
CA SER A 184 -0.67 0.76 17.75
C SER A 184 0.20 1.76 17.01
N CYS A 185 1.17 2.31 17.70
CA CYS A 185 2.21 3.16 17.14
C CYS A 185 3.52 2.91 17.88
N ARG A 186 4.64 2.97 17.16
CA ARG A 186 5.98 2.87 17.76
C ARG A 186 6.97 3.75 17.01
N PRO A 187 8.06 4.19 17.64
CA PRO A 187 9.20 4.77 16.93
C PRO A 187 9.86 3.75 16.01
N GLY A 188 10.33 4.21 14.83
CA GLY A 188 11.00 3.38 13.85
C GLY A 188 10.03 2.63 12.92
N PRO A 189 10.52 1.59 12.20
CA PRO A 189 9.72 0.85 11.22
C PRO A 189 8.49 0.19 11.87
N LEU A 190 7.33 0.39 11.29
CA LEU A 190 6.06 -0.23 11.72
C LEU A 190 5.66 -1.38 10.79
N LEU A 191 5.85 -1.20 9.48
CA LEU A 191 5.58 -2.19 8.45
C LEU A 191 6.85 -2.46 7.63
N ALA A 192 6.95 -3.64 7.02
CA ALA A 192 8.03 -3.96 6.11
C ALA A 192 7.78 -3.33 4.73
N GLY A 193 8.86 -2.81 4.13
CA GLY A 193 8.83 -2.42 2.72
C GLY A 193 8.78 -3.65 1.82
N ASP A 194 8.14 -3.51 0.65
CA ASP A 194 8.08 -4.54 -0.40
C ASP A 194 9.02 -4.22 -1.56
N THR A 195 9.57 -5.29 -2.15
CA THR A 195 10.31 -5.23 -3.41
C THR A 195 9.97 -6.49 -4.21
N SER A 196 9.30 -6.32 -5.34
CA SER A 196 9.01 -7.41 -6.26
C SER A 196 10.26 -7.81 -7.04
N ILE A 197 10.41 -9.10 -7.31
CA ILE A 197 11.43 -9.64 -8.20
C ILE A 197 10.77 -10.50 -9.28
N THR A 198 11.23 -10.32 -10.52
CA THR A 198 10.87 -11.15 -11.67
C THR A 198 12.15 -11.59 -12.35
N VAL A 199 12.33 -12.88 -12.53
CA VAL A 199 13.53 -13.47 -13.12
C VAL A 199 13.16 -14.40 -14.25
N THR A 200 13.74 -14.16 -15.43
CA THR A 200 13.63 -15.05 -16.58
C THR A 200 14.97 -15.72 -16.83
N VAL A 201 15.02 -17.04 -16.68
CA VAL A 201 16.17 -17.87 -17.06
C VAL A 201 15.99 -18.31 -18.52
N ARG A 202 16.96 -17.98 -19.36
CA ARG A 202 16.95 -18.31 -20.78
C ARG A 202 17.87 -19.47 -21.06
N GLY A 203 17.37 -20.47 -21.75
CA GLY A 203 18.10 -21.63 -22.22
C GLY A 203 17.95 -21.82 -23.73
N HIS A 204 18.05 -23.05 -24.18
CA HIS A 204 17.80 -23.49 -25.54
C HIS A 204 16.95 -24.76 -25.49
N GLY A 205 15.76 -24.70 -26.08
CA GLY A 205 14.78 -25.78 -26.07
C GLY A 205 15.23 -27.01 -26.86
N GLY A 206 14.63 -28.16 -26.55
CA GLY A 206 14.96 -29.40 -27.21
C GLY A 206 14.05 -30.56 -26.83
N HIS A 207 14.31 -31.74 -27.41
CA HIS A 207 13.56 -32.95 -27.05
C HIS A 207 14.11 -33.54 -25.74
N ALA A 208 13.22 -33.86 -24.81
CA ALA A 208 13.62 -34.34 -23.46
C ALA A 208 14.46 -35.62 -23.44
N SER A 209 14.41 -36.44 -24.50
CA SER A 209 15.25 -37.63 -24.62
C SER A 209 16.71 -37.35 -25.07
N THR A 210 17.01 -36.13 -25.54
CA THR A 210 18.33 -35.68 -25.99
C THR A 210 18.77 -34.40 -25.32
N PRO A 211 18.79 -34.32 -23.96
CA PRO A 211 19.06 -33.11 -23.23
C PRO A 211 20.46 -32.52 -23.47
N HIS A 212 21.41 -33.36 -23.93
CA HIS A 212 22.76 -32.93 -24.29
C HIS A 212 22.81 -32.01 -25.53
N LEU A 213 21.72 -31.89 -26.27
CA LEU A 213 21.59 -30.99 -27.43
C LEU A 213 20.81 -29.71 -27.08
N ALA A 214 20.42 -29.55 -25.82
CA ALA A 214 19.66 -28.41 -25.33
C ALA A 214 20.41 -27.71 -24.18
N THR A 215 19.93 -26.55 -23.76
CA THR A 215 20.33 -25.90 -22.51
C THR A 215 19.06 -25.71 -21.66
N ASP A 216 18.84 -26.65 -20.75
CA ASP A 216 17.59 -26.69 -19.98
C ASP A 216 17.57 -25.61 -18.88
N PRO A 217 16.64 -24.64 -18.91
CA PRO A 217 16.55 -23.59 -17.91
C PRO A 217 15.92 -24.07 -16.58
N ILE A 218 15.23 -25.21 -16.56
CA ILE A 218 14.49 -25.68 -15.38
C ILE A 218 15.46 -26.05 -14.23
N PRO A 219 16.50 -26.87 -14.43
CA PRO A 219 17.48 -27.18 -13.37
C PRO A 219 18.18 -25.94 -12.82
N ALA A 220 18.57 -25.00 -13.71
CA ALA A 220 19.18 -23.74 -13.32
C ALA A 220 18.21 -22.90 -12.46
N THR A 221 16.95 -22.80 -12.85
CA THR A 221 15.91 -22.11 -12.08
C THR A 221 15.73 -22.70 -10.68
N ALA A 222 15.66 -24.03 -10.58
CA ALA A 222 15.55 -24.71 -9.28
C ALA A 222 16.78 -24.46 -8.38
N ALA A 223 17.97 -24.49 -8.96
CA ALA A 223 19.23 -24.21 -8.25
C ALA A 223 19.27 -22.74 -7.78
N ILE A 224 18.88 -21.78 -8.62
CA ILE A 224 18.79 -20.36 -8.26
C ILE A 224 17.83 -20.16 -7.09
N ILE A 225 16.60 -20.68 -7.16
CA ILE A 225 15.60 -20.55 -6.09
C ILE A 225 16.16 -21.11 -4.76
N THR A 226 16.80 -22.26 -4.79
CA THR A 226 17.42 -22.86 -3.59
C THR A 226 18.58 -22.01 -3.04
N ALA A 227 19.45 -21.51 -3.92
CA ALA A 227 20.57 -20.66 -3.53
C ALA A 227 20.09 -19.34 -2.92
N LEU A 228 19.02 -18.74 -3.43
CA LEU A 228 18.42 -17.52 -2.90
C LEU A 228 17.96 -17.69 -1.44
N GLN A 229 17.40 -18.84 -1.06
CA GLN A 229 17.04 -19.09 0.34
C GLN A 229 18.28 -19.14 1.25
N THR A 230 19.37 -19.69 0.74
CA THR A 230 20.67 -19.73 1.47
C THR A 230 21.24 -18.31 1.59
N THR A 231 21.20 -17.51 0.53
CA THR A 231 21.66 -16.11 0.53
C THR A 231 20.98 -15.31 1.63
N VAL A 232 19.65 -15.34 1.71
CA VAL A 232 18.90 -14.63 2.77
C VAL A 232 19.36 -15.07 4.16
N THR A 233 19.49 -16.37 4.40
CA THR A 233 19.84 -16.88 5.73
C THR A 233 21.31 -16.70 6.12
N ARG A 234 22.22 -16.41 5.17
CA ARG A 234 23.66 -16.27 5.42
C ARG A 234 24.17 -14.84 5.31
N GLU A 235 23.51 -13.96 4.54
CA GLU A 235 23.99 -12.61 4.29
C GLU A 235 23.15 -11.52 4.98
N VAL A 236 21.95 -11.85 5.49
CA VAL A 236 21.07 -10.87 6.17
C VAL A 236 21.30 -10.91 7.68
N ASP A 237 21.47 -9.73 8.28
CA ASP A 237 21.61 -9.55 9.71
C ASP A 237 20.30 -9.93 10.44
N VAL A 238 20.37 -10.78 11.43
CA VAL A 238 19.23 -11.24 12.22
C VAL A 238 18.52 -10.10 12.98
N PHE A 239 19.22 -9.02 13.27
CA PHE A 239 18.66 -7.81 13.92
C PHE A 239 18.10 -6.78 12.94
N ASP A 240 18.29 -6.98 11.64
CA ASP A 240 17.72 -6.17 10.55
C ASP A 240 17.20 -7.13 9.46
N PRO A 241 16.12 -7.88 9.76
CA PRO A 241 15.73 -9.06 8.99
C PRO A 241 15.13 -8.72 7.63
N ALA A 242 15.29 -9.66 6.71
CA ALA A 242 14.55 -9.71 5.45
C ALA A 242 13.91 -11.08 5.24
N VAL A 243 12.82 -11.10 4.48
CA VAL A 243 12.18 -12.33 3.99
C VAL A 243 12.16 -12.27 2.48
N LEU A 244 12.54 -13.37 1.83
CA LEU A 244 12.43 -13.57 0.39
C LEU A 244 11.51 -14.76 0.14
N THR A 245 10.43 -14.53 -0.61
CA THR A 245 9.46 -15.57 -0.98
C THR A 245 9.35 -15.63 -2.50
N ILE A 246 9.56 -16.82 -3.07
CA ILE A 246 9.21 -17.10 -4.47
C ILE A 246 7.84 -17.75 -4.46
N ALA A 247 6.86 -17.09 -5.08
CA ALA A 247 5.45 -17.49 -5.04
C ALA A 247 4.89 -17.97 -6.39
N HIS A 248 5.60 -17.68 -7.49
CA HIS A 248 5.16 -18.06 -8.83
C HIS A 248 6.34 -18.60 -9.65
N VAL A 249 6.14 -19.75 -10.31
CA VAL A 249 7.14 -20.37 -11.20
C VAL A 249 6.43 -20.92 -12.42
N VAL A 250 6.92 -20.57 -13.61
CA VAL A 250 6.38 -21.06 -14.89
C VAL A 250 7.53 -21.60 -15.74
N ALA A 251 7.43 -22.86 -16.19
CA ALA A 251 8.40 -23.46 -17.10
C ALA A 251 7.79 -24.64 -17.85
N GLY A 252 7.91 -24.60 -19.20
CA GLY A 252 7.43 -25.66 -20.09
C GLY A 252 5.92 -25.79 -20.19
N THR A 253 5.48 -26.66 -21.12
CA THR A 253 4.04 -26.90 -21.39
C THR A 253 3.73 -28.40 -21.48
N THR A 254 4.74 -29.23 -21.67
CA THR A 254 4.60 -30.68 -21.83
C THR A 254 5.86 -31.42 -21.35
N SER A 255 5.71 -32.68 -20.98
CA SER A 255 6.78 -33.48 -20.36
C SER A 255 7.92 -33.89 -21.28
N ASN A 256 7.75 -33.85 -22.60
CA ASN A 256 8.72 -34.31 -23.59
C ASN A 256 9.45 -33.20 -24.35
N VAL A 257 9.25 -31.93 -23.96
CA VAL A 257 9.89 -30.76 -24.55
C VAL A 257 10.57 -29.92 -23.49
N ILE A 258 11.88 -29.73 -23.61
CA ILE A 258 12.66 -28.78 -22.80
C ILE A 258 12.30 -27.36 -23.28
N PRO A 259 11.86 -26.45 -22.40
CA PRO A 259 11.49 -25.09 -22.79
C PRO A 259 12.70 -24.21 -23.09
N GLU A 260 12.49 -23.11 -23.79
CA GLU A 260 13.52 -22.08 -24.01
C GLU A 260 13.68 -21.14 -22.83
N THR A 261 12.65 -21.04 -21.97
CA THR A 261 12.63 -20.12 -20.85
C THR A 261 11.96 -20.75 -19.63
N ALA A 262 12.42 -20.33 -18.46
CA ALA A 262 11.73 -20.50 -17.19
C ALA A 262 11.63 -19.15 -16.50
N LEU A 263 10.50 -18.85 -15.86
CA LEU A 263 10.25 -17.61 -15.15
C LEU A 263 9.91 -17.94 -13.69
N PHE A 264 10.42 -17.12 -12.78
CA PHE A 264 9.90 -17.10 -11.42
C PHE A 264 9.73 -15.66 -10.91
N GLU A 265 8.77 -15.49 -10.01
CA GLU A 265 8.43 -14.22 -9.40
C GLU A 265 8.31 -14.37 -7.89
N GLY A 266 8.63 -13.30 -7.19
CA GLY A 266 8.59 -13.28 -5.75
C GLY A 266 8.70 -11.89 -5.16
N THR A 267 8.76 -11.83 -3.84
CA THR A 267 8.88 -10.59 -3.09
C THR A 267 10.00 -10.65 -2.06
N ILE A 268 10.59 -9.49 -1.80
CA ILE A 268 11.52 -9.26 -0.70
C ILE A 268 10.86 -8.30 0.27
N ARG A 269 10.74 -8.70 1.54
CA ARG A 269 10.25 -7.87 2.64
C ARG A 269 11.38 -7.55 3.60
N CYS A 270 11.57 -6.27 3.93
CA CYS A 270 12.57 -5.82 4.89
C CYS A 270 12.11 -4.52 5.57
N ILE A 271 12.73 -4.18 6.70
CA ILE A 271 12.33 -3.03 7.53
C ILE A 271 13.30 -1.85 7.41
N SER A 272 14.44 -2.01 6.75
CA SER A 272 15.43 -0.94 6.55
C SER A 272 15.87 -0.83 5.10
N GLU A 273 16.19 0.41 4.69
CA GLU A 273 16.74 0.70 3.36
C GLU A 273 18.15 0.09 3.17
N ARG A 274 18.93 0.00 4.25
CA ARG A 274 20.24 -0.64 4.25
C ARG A 274 20.10 -2.12 3.83
N THR A 275 19.25 -2.86 4.51
CA THR A 275 19.02 -4.28 4.21
C THR A 275 18.34 -4.45 2.86
N ARG A 276 17.43 -3.55 2.46
CA ARG A 276 16.80 -3.57 1.13
C ARG A 276 17.85 -3.47 0.01
N THR A 277 18.78 -2.55 0.11
CA THR A 277 19.86 -2.38 -0.87
C THR A 277 20.78 -3.61 -0.88
N HIS A 278 21.22 -4.06 0.28
CA HIS A 278 22.11 -5.21 0.42
C HIS A 278 21.50 -6.49 -0.17
N ILE A 279 20.26 -6.81 0.19
CA ILE A 279 19.61 -8.04 -0.28
C ILE A 279 19.33 -8.02 -1.78
N ARG A 280 18.98 -6.87 -2.37
CA ARG A 280 18.81 -6.74 -3.82
C ARG A 280 20.11 -7.05 -4.56
N GLU A 281 21.24 -6.53 -4.09
CA GLU A 281 22.57 -6.81 -4.67
C GLU A 281 22.96 -8.29 -4.49
N ALA A 282 22.72 -8.85 -3.30
CA ALA A 282 23.01 -10.25 -3.02
C ALA A 282 22.18 -11.20 -3.89
N VAL A 283 20.89 -10.92 -4.05
CA VAL A 283 19.98 -11.67 -4.94
C VAL A 283 20.48 -11.63 -6.38
N ALA A 284 20.81 -10.44 -6.89
CA ALA A 284 21.34 -10.31 -8.25
C ALA A 284 22.64 -11.09 -8.47
N ARG A 285 23.59 -11.00 -7.53
CA ARG A 285 24.85 -11.78 -7.58
C ARG A 285 24.60 -13.28 -7.58
N THR A 286 23.69 -13.75 -6.71
CA THR A 286 23.37 -15.18 -6.59
C THR A 286 22.76 -15.70 -7.89
N ILE A 287 21.79 -14.98 -8.47
CA ILE A 287 21.17 -15.35 -9.74
C ILE A 287 22.22 -15.47 -10.84
N LEU A 288 23.05 -14.44 -11.02
CA LEU A 288 24.08 -14.41 -12.05
C LEU A 288 25.22 -15.40 -11.82
N GLY A 289 25.46 -15.80 -10.57
CA GLY A 289 26.52 -16.75 -10.22
C GLY A 289 26.10 -18.21 -10.34
N VAL A 290 24.80 -18.50 -10.39
CA VAL A 290 24.25 -19.87 -10.53
C VAL A 290 23.82 -20.15 -11.98
N ALA A 291 23.37 -19.13 -12.71
CA ALA A 291 22.98 -19.23 -14.11
C ALA A 291 24.22 -19.42 -15.01
#